data_49b45c2c5a0ecd00b63563c532d9a770
#
_entry.id   49b45c2c5a0ecd00b63563c532d9a770
#
_cell.length_a   1.000
_cell.length_b   1.000
_cell.length_c   1.000
_cell.angle_alpha   90.00
_cell.angle_beta   90.00
_cell.angle_gamma   90.00
#
_symmetry.space_group_name_H-M   'P 1'
#
loop_
_entity.id
_entity.type
_entity.pdbx_description
1 polymer ?
#
loop_
_entity_poly.entity_id
_entity_poly.type
_entity_poly.pdbx_seq_one_letter_code
_entity_poly.pdbx_strand_id
1 'polypeptide(L)'
;MTCSAVDPAALTRARRQVFLALFIAIAVSLHVVETLLPTPVPWLRLGLANIMTLAALYLYGGRAAWTVSLARVGVGALLLGRFFSPGFWLAAAGALLATSAMIIMYRVAGRRLSPIGISAIGAAGHALGQILAARLLVMQHAAIWQIFPLFLFFTVFSGILTGWLAAGLLEQLRQHPAFRPAAAGQGARVQPLQLKDSL
;
A
#
# COMPACT_ATOMS: atom_id res chain seq x y z
N MET A 1 -9.32 -41.71 -15.06
CA MET A 1 -9.14 -40.57 -14.13
C MET A 1 -8.50 -39.44 -14.93
N THR A 2 -9.30 -38.54 -15.50
CA THR A 2 -8.82 -37.39 -16.26
C THR A 2 -8.24 -36.39 -15.28
N CYS A 3 -6.91 -36.27 -15.28
CA CYS A 3 -6.22 -35.21 -14.55
C CYS A 3 -6.64 -33.88 -15.19
N SER A 4 -7.56 -33.17 -14.55
CA SER A 4 -8.05 -31.87 -15.01
C SER A 4 -6.85 -30.91 -14.97
N ALA A 5 -6.36 -30.51 -16.13
CA ALA A 5 -5.27 -29.55 -16.21
C ALA A 5 -5.73 -28.25 -15.52
N VAL A 6 -5.05 -27.89 -14.44
CA VAL A 6 -5.37 -26.68 -13.68
C VAL A 6 -5.16 -25.47 -14.58
N ASP A 7 -6.19 -24.65 -14.78
CA ASP A 7 -6.15 -23.44 -15.59
C ASP A 7 -5.05 -22.49 -15.06
N PRO A 8 -4.03 -22.16 -15.86
CA PRO A 8 -2.94 -21.25 -15.45
C PRO A 8 -3.45 -19.87 -15.01
N ALA A 9 -4.56 -19.40 -15.59
CA ALA A 9 -5.17 -18.13 -15.21
C ALA A 9 -5.86 -18.21 -13.85
N ALA A 10 -6.42 -19.37 -13.49
CA ALA A 10 -7.00 -19.59 -12.17
C ALA A 10 -5.91 -19.63 -11.10
N LEU A 11 -4.78 -20.29 -11.35
CA LEU A 11 -3.63 -20.28 -10.43
C LEU A 11 -3.06 -18.88 -10.20
N THR A 12 -2.93 -18.09 -11.25
CA THR A 12 -2.43 -16.71 -11.14
C THR A 12 -3.38 -15.85 -10.32
N ARG A 13 -4.69 -15.99 -10.51
CA ARG A 13 -5.71 -15.28 -9.72
C ARG A 13 -5.69 -15.70 -8.26
N ALA A 14 -5.67 -17.00 -7.98
CA ALA A 14 -5.62 -17.54 -6.62
C ALA A 14 -4.35 -17.05 -5.88
N ARG A 15 -3.21 -17.12 -6.53
CA ARG A 15 -1.93 -16.63 -6.01
C ARG A 15 -2.01 -15.14 -5.66
N ARG A 16 -2.55 -14.31 -6.54
CA ARG A 16 -2.73 -12.87 -6.29
C ARG A 16 -3.62 -12.63 -5.07
N GLN A 17 -4.70 -13.38 -4.92
CA GLN A 17 -5.62 -13.28 -3.78
C GLN A 17 -4.93 -13.64 -2.45
N VAL A 18 -4.15 -14.73 -2.43
CA VAL A 18 -3.38 -15.15 -1.26
C VAL A 18 -2.39 -14.08 -0.83
N PHE A 19 -1.62 -13.51 -1.76
CA PHE A 19 -0.68 -12.43 -1.42
C PHE A 19 -1.37 -11.15 -0.96
N LEU A 20 -2.51 -10.79 -1.57
CA LEU A 20 -3.30 -9.65 -1.09
C LEU A 20 -3.84 -9.88 0.32
N ALA A 21 -4.33 -11.09 0.62
CA ALA A 21 -4.78 -11.45 1.96
C ALA A 21 -3.63 -11.36 2.98
N LEU A 22 -2.43 -11.83 2.61
CA LEU A 22 -1.24 -11.71 3.45
C LEU A 22 -0.85 -10.24 3.69
N PHE A 23 -0.88 -9.40 2.65
CA PHE A 23 -0.59 -7.97 2.80
C PHE A 23 -1.62 -7.28 3.69
N ILE A 24 -2.90 -7.64 3.58
CA ILE A 24 -3.95 -7.13 4.46
C ILE A 24 -3.68 -7.57 5.90
N ALA A 25 -3.39 -8.83 6.14
CA ALA A 25 -3.11 -9.35 7.47
C ALA A 25 -1.93 -8.63 8.13
N ILE A 26 -0.82 -8.47 7.41
CA ILE A 26 0.35 -7.74 7.91
C ILE A 26 0.01 -6.26 8.13
N ALA A 27 -0.71 -5.60 7.21
CA ALA A 27 -1.10 -4.21 7.35
C ALA A 27 -2.01 -3.98 8.56
N VAL A 28 -2.96 -4.89 8.82
CA VAL A 28 -3.84 -4.85 9.99
C VAL A 28 -3.03 -5.05 11.27
N SER A 29 -2.16 -6.06 11.31
CA SER A 29 -1.31 -6.32 12.48
C SER A 29 -0.43 -5.11 12.81
N LEU A 30 0.25 -4.54 11.82
CA LEU A 30 1.06 -3.34 12.00
C LEU A 30 0.23 -2.15 12.48
N HIS A 31 -0.97 -1.96 11.93
CA HIS A 31 -1.89 -0.90 12.34
C HIS A 31 -2.36 -1.04 13.78
N VAL A 32 -2.67 -2.27 14.22
CA VAL A 32 -3.04 -2.56 15.61
C VAL A 32 -1.86 -2.30 16.55
N VAL A 33 -0.68 -2.83 16.22
CA VAL A 33 0.55 -2.61 17.00
C VAL A 33 0.85 -1.12 17.14
N GLU A 34 0.85 -0.35 16.03
CA GLU A 34 1.06 1.10 16.08
C GLU A 34 0.02 1.83 16.95
N THR A 35 -1.20 1.32 17.00
CA THR A 35 -2.28 1.94 17.81
C THR A 35 -2.11 1.66 19.30
N LEU A 36 -1.47 0.54 19.65
CA LEU A 36 -1.20 0.15 21.03
C LEU A 36 0.10 0.75 21.59
N LEU A 37 1.01 1.18 20.71
CA LEU A 37 2.25 1.82 21.16
C LEU A 37 1.97 3.22 21.75
N PRO A 38 2.56 3.55 22.90
CA PRO A 38 2.47 4.89 23.45
C PRO A 38 3.21 5.87 22.54
N THR A 39 2.48 6.79 21.94
CA THR A 39 3.06 7.87 21.13
C THR A 39 2.93 9.19 21.87
N PRO A 40 3.97 10.05 21.81
CA PRO A 40 3.92 11.37 22.48
C PRO A 40 2.80 12.26 21.95
N VAL A 41 2.34 11.99 20.72
CA VAL A 41 1.19 12.66 20.11
C VAL A 41 0.19 11.59 19.68
N PRO A 42 -1.03 11.56 20.22
CA PRO A 42 -2.00 10.44 20.04
C PRO A 42 -2.36 10.11 18.59
N TRP A 43 -2.20 11.05 17.68
CA TRP A 43 -2.51 10.90 16.25
C TRP A 43 -1.27 10.78 15.36
N LEU A 44 -0.06 10.97 15.91
CA LEU A 44 1.19 10.80 15.17
C LEU A 44 1.54 9.30 15.13
N ARG A 45 1.33 8.68 13.98
CA ARG A 45 1.66 7.28 13.76
C ARG A 45 2.81 7.16 12.78
N LEU A 46 3.66 6.16 12.97
CA LEU A 46 4.81 5.90 12.09
C LEU A 46 4.39 5.50 10.66
N GLY A 47 3.15 5.04 10.48
CA GLY A 47 2.62 4.66 9.17
C GLY A 47 3.20 3.36 8.62
N LEU A 48 3.73 2.46 9.46
CA LEU A 48 4.30 1.18 9.04
C LEU A 48 3.30 0.35 8.23
N ALA A 49 2.02 0.40 8.60
CA ALA A 49 0.96 -0.27 7.85
C ALA A 49 0.82 0.27 6.41
N ASN A 50 1.30 1.48 6.11
CA ASN A 50 1.28 2.06 4.78
C ASN A 50 2.30 1.42 3.83
N ILE A 51 3.34 0.76 4.37
CA ILE A 51 4.33 -0.02 3.61
C ILE A 51 3.61 -1.08 2.76
N MET A 52 2.65 -1.79 3.35
CA MET A 52 1.88 -2.83 2.64
C MET A 52 0.96 -2.23 1.57
N THR A 53 0.37 -1.05 1.82
CA THR A 53 -0.44 -0.33 0.83
C THR A 53 0.42 0.08 -0.37
N LEU A 54 1.63 0.58 -0.11
CA LEU A 54 2.57 0.97 -1.16
C LEU A 54 3.08 -0.25 -1.94
N ALA A 55 3.42 -1.35 -1.26
CA ALA A 55 3.80 -2.60 -1.89
C ALA A 55 2.68 -3.15 -2.79
N ALA A 56 1.42 -3.13 -2.32
CA ALA A 56 0.27 -3.52 -3.11
C ALA A 56 0.07 -2.62 -4.34
N LEU A 57 0.31 -1.30 -4.21
CA LEU A 57 0.24 -0.35 -5.33
C LEU A 57 1.23 -0.71 -6.44
N TYR A 58 2.49 -0.97 -6.08
CA TYR A 58 3.56 -1.23 -7.03
C TYR A 58 3.49 -2.63 -7.66
N LEU A 59 2.99 -3.64 -6.92
CA LEU A 59 2.92 -5.02 -7.39
C LEU A 59 1.62 -5.35 -8.11
N TYR A 60 0.49 -4.81 -7.62
CA TYR A 60 -0.85 -5.21 -8.06
C TYR A 60 -1.72 -4.03 -8.54
N GLY A 61 -1.22 -2.80 -8.40
CA GLY A 61 -1.89 -1.59 -8.87
C GLY A 61 -2.87 -0.97 -7.88
N GLY A 62 -3.53 0.12 -8.31
CA GLY A 62 -4.33 0.98 -7.45
C GLY A 62 -5.53 0.29 -6.77
N ARG A 63 -6.20 -0.67 -7.45
CA ARG A 63 -7.31 -1.42 -6.83
C ARG A 63 -6.84 -2.23 -5.62
N ALA A 64 -5.68 -2.87 -5.72
CA ALA A 64 -5.09 -3.61 -4.62
C ALA A 64 -4.69 -2.70 -3.45
N ALA A 65 -4.09 -1.54 -3.75
CA ALA A 65 -3.77 -0.53 -2.74
C ALA A 65 -5.02 -0.07 -1.98
N TRP A 66 -6.13 0.18 -2.67
CA TRP A 66 -7.42 0.51 -2.05
C TRP A 66 -7.91 -0.60 -1.13
N THR A 67 -7.90 -1.85 -1.61
CA THR A 67 -8.34 -3.00 -0.81
C THR A 67 -7.53 -3.14 0.49
N VAL A 68 -6.19 -3.05 0.40
CA VAL A 68 -5.31 -3.13 1.58
C VAL A 68 -5.54 -1.95 2.52
N SER A 69 -5.66 -0.72 1.99
CA SER A 69 -5.83 0.49 2.80
C SER A 69 -7.16 0.51 3.55
N LEU A 70 -8.27 0.16 2.88
CA LEU A 70 -9.60 0.12 3.50
C LEU A 70 -9.71 -1.04 4.49
N ALA A 71 -9.21 -2.22 4.12
CA ALA A 71 -9.25 -3.38 5.00
C ALA A 71 -8.46 -3.13 6.30
N ARG A 72 -7.27 -2.50 6.23
CA ARG A 72 -6.50 -2.21 7.45
C ARG A 72 -7.24 -1.26 8.39
N VAL A 73 -7.93 -0.24 7.87
CA VAL A 73 -8.68 0.71 8.70
C VAL A 73 -9.95 0.06 9.26
N GLY A 74 -10.73 -0.62 8.43
CA GLY A 74 -11.97 -1.26 8.84
C GLY A 74 -11.75 -2.42 9.81
N VAL A 75 -10.91 -3.39 9.43
CA VAL A 75 -10.63 -4.55 10.27
C VAL A 75 -9.85 -4.15 11.52
N GLY A 76 -8.89 -3.23 11.41
CA GLY A 76 -8.15 -2.72 12.56
C GLY A 76 -9.07 -2.03 13.58
N ALA A 77 -10.02 -1.24 13.12
CA ALA A 77 -11.01 -0.59 14.00
C ALA A 77 -11.95 -1.60 14.67
N LEU A 78 -12.35 -2.66 13.96
CA LEU A 78 -13.16 -3.74 14.52
C LEU A 78 -12.39 -4.49 15.61
N LEU A 79 -11.15 -4.88 15.36
CA LEU A 79 -10.31 -5.60 16.32
C LEU A 79 -10.05 -4.79 17.59
N LEU A 80 -9.95 -3.47 17.47
CA LEU A 80 -9.73 -2.56 18.60
C LEU A 80 -11.02 -2.15 19.30
N GLY A 81 -12.19 -2.60 18.85
CA GLY A 81 -13.49 -2.16 19.38
C GLY A 81 -13.76 -0.67 19.21
N ARG A 82 -13.12 -0.01 18.24
CA ARG A 82 -13.19 1.46 18.00
C ARG A 82 -13.92 1.83 16.72
N PHE A 83 -14.73 0.92 16.19
CA PHE A 83 -15.51 1.18 14.98
C PHE A 83 -16.50 2.33 15.28
N PHE A 84 -16.62 3.28 14.35
CA PHE A 84 -17.38 4.53 14.48
C PHE A 84 -16.89 5.53 15.55
N SER A 85 -15.77 5.28 16.22
CA SER A 85 -15.17 6.30 17.09
C SER A 85 -14.62 7.48 16.28
N PRO A 86 -14.41 8.67 16.90
CA PRO A 86 -13.74 9.79 16.22
C PRO A 86 -12.40 9.39 15.61
N GLY A 87 -11.62 8.56 16.30
CA GLY A 87 -10.34 8.04 15.81
C GLY A 87 -10.46 7.17 14.56
N PHE A 88 -11.55 6.42 14.40
CA PHE A 88 -11.85 5.67 13.17
C PHE A 88 -12.05 6.62 12.00
N TRP A 89 -12.86 7.67 12.16
CA TRP A 89 -13.13 8.63 11.09
C TRP A 89 -11.88 9.41 10.67
N LEU A 90 -11.03 9.78 11.64
CA LEU A 90 -9.74 10.39 11.34
C LEU A 90 -8.84 9.45 10.53
N ALA A 91 -8.74 8.19 10.95
CA ALA A 91 -7.95 7.19 10.25
C ALA A 91 -8.51 6.91 8.84
N ALA A 92 -9.84 6.84 8.69
CA ALA A 92 -10.49 6.62 7.40
C ALA A 92 -10.25 7.78 6.43
N ALA A 93 -10.49 9.02 6.86
CA ALA A 93 -10.24 10.21 6.04
C ALA A 93 -8.77 10.32 5.63
N GLY A 94 -7.85 10.08 6.57
CA GLY A 94 -6.41 10.04 6.29
C GLY A 94 -6.06 8.96 5.26
N ALA A 95 -6.58 7.75 5.43
CA ALA A 95 -6.32 6.64 4.51
C ALA A 95 -6.91 6.89 3.11
N LEU A 96 -8.10 7.48 3.03
CA LEU A 96 -8.73 7.85 1.76
C LEU A 96 -7.88 8.86 0.98
N LEU A 97 -7.48 9.97 1.61
CA LEU A 97 -6.66 10.98 0.93
C LEU A 97 -5.25 10.49 0.63
N ALA A 98 -4.62 9.73 1.54
CA ALA A 98 -3.31 9.13 1.31
C ALA A 98 -3.31 8.20 0.10
N THR A 99 -4.24 7.25 0.06
CA THR A 99 -4.31 6.25 -1.01
C THR A 99 -4.65 6.89 -2.35
N SER A 100 -5.58 7.86 -2.35
CA SER A 100 -5.89 8.65 -3.55
C SER A 100 -4.67 9.38 -4.08
N ALA A 101 -3.97 10.12 -3.21
CA ALA A 101 -2.78 10.90 -3.58
C ALA A 101 -1.68 9.98 -4.14
N MET A 102 -1.41 8.84 -3.49
CA MET A 102 -0.43 7.86 -3.97
C MET A 102 -0.80 7.30 -5.35
N ILE A 103 -2.07 6.92 -5.57
CA ILE A 103 -2.53 6.35 -6.84
C ILE A 103 -2.47 7.40 -7.95
N ILE A 104 -2.94 8.62 -7.69
CA ILE A 104 -2.90 9.71 -8.66
C ILE A 104 -1.46 9.99 -9.06
N MET A 105 -0.57 10.15 -8.06
CA MET A 105 0.83 10.46 -8.32
C MET A 105 1.56 9.32 -9.03
N TYR A 106 1.26 8.07 -8.66
CA TYR A 106 1.78 6.90 -9.35
C TYR A 106 1.36 6.85 -10.83
N ARG A 107 0.12 7.28 -11.16
CA ARG A 107 -0.37 7.33 -12.54
C ARG A 107 0.21 8.48 -13.34
N VAL A 108 0.35 9.66 -12.72
CA VAL A 108 0.84 10.88 -13.39
C VAL A 108 2.34 10.83 -13.59
N ALA A 109 3.09 10.52 -12.55
CA ALA A 109 4.55 10.52 -12.58
C ALA A 109 5.15 9.19 -13.07
N GLY A 110 4.39 8.10 -13.02
CA GLY A 110 4.81 6.77 -13.46
C GLY A 110 6.11 6.32 -12.77
N ARG A 111 7.09 5.90 -13.60
CA ARG A 111 8.41 5.45 -13.12
C ARG A 111 9.35 6.59 -12.68
N ARG A 112 8.99 7.85 -12.88
CA ARG A 112 9.84 9.01 -12.54
C ARG A 112 9.92 9.27 -11.05
N LEU A 113 8.91 8.87 -10.27
CA LEU A 113 8.93 8.99 -8.81
C LEU A 113 9.31 7.65 -8.15
N SER A 114 10.25 7.75 -7.20
CA SER A 114 10.61 6.62 -6.36
C SER A 114 9.47 6.25 -5.39
N PRO A 115 9.46 5.03 -4.84
CA PRO A 115 8.53 4.65 -3.77
C PRO A 115 8.57 5.61 -2.58
N ILE A 116 9.74 6.19 -2.29
CA ILE A 116 9.93 7.18 -1.23
C ILE A 116 9.12 8.44 -1.51
N GLY A 117 9.21 8.99 -2.72
CA GLY A 117 8.47 10.19 -3.10
C GLY A 117 6.95 9.98 -3.07
N ILE A 118 6.47 8.83 -3.56
CA ILE A 118 5.04 8.49 -3.52
C ILE A 118 4.56 8.31 -2.08
N SER A 119 5.38 7.70 -1.20
CA SER A 119 5.07 7.55 0.22
C SER A 119 4.98 8.91 0.93
N ALA A 120 5.92 9.82 0.66
CA ALA A 120 5.91 11.17 1.23
C ALA A 120 4.65 11.96 0.85
N ILE A 121 4.24 11.88 -0.43
CA ILE A 121 2.99 12.48 -0.91
C ILE A 121 1.77 11.82 -0.26
N GLY A 122 1.77 10.50 -0.12
CA GLY A 122 0.75 9.77 0.60
C GLY A 122 0.64 10.21 2.07
N ALA A 123 1.78 10.41 2.72
CA ALA A 123 1.84 10.89 4.11
C ALA A 123 1.29 12.32 4.24
N ALA A 124 1.61 13.22 3.32
CA ALA A 124 1.02 14.56 3.27
C ALA A 124 -0.50 14.51 3.06
N GLY A 125 -0.98 13.67 2.15
CA GLY A 125 -2.42 13.42 1.96
C GLY A 125 -3.08 12.86 3.21
N HIS A 126 -2.39 11.96 3.93
CA HIS A 126 -2.88 11.41 5.19
C HIS A 126 -3.03 12.48 6.27
N ALA A 127 -2.01 13.33 6.45
CA ALA A 127 -2.05 14.44 7.38
C ALA A 127 -3.19 15.42 7.07
N LEU A 128 -3.36 15.76 5.79
CA LEU A 128 -4.45 16.62 5.35
C LEU A 128 -5.81 15.98 5.64
N GLY A 129 -5.99 14.70 5.35
CA GLY A 129 -7.25 13.99 5.61
C GLY A 129 -7.59 13.96 7.10
N GLN A 130 -6.59 13.69 7.94
CA GLN A 130 -6.79 13.67 9.39
C GLN A 130 -7.14 15.04 9.95
N ILE A 131 -6.44 16.12 9.53
CA ILE A 131 -6.71 17.46 10.05
C ILE A 131 -8.09 17.95 9.59
N LEU A 132 -8.50 17.65 8.36
CA LEU A 132 -9.83 17.99 7.87
C LEU A 132 -10.93 17.26 8.65
N ALA A 133 -10.75 15.95 8.88
CA ALA A 133 -11.70 15.18 9.68
C ALA A 133 -11.71 15.64 11.14
N ALA A 134 -10.56 15.95 11.73
CA ALA A 134 -10.47 16.49 13.08
C ALA A 134 -11.19 17.83 13.21
N ARG A 135 -11.03 18.72 12.22
CA ARG A 135 -11.73 19.99 12.16
C ARG A 135 -13.26 19.84 12.10
N LEU A 136 -13.72 18.88 11.31
CA LEU A 136 -15.15 18.68 11.11
C LEU A 136 -15.84 17.96 12.26
N LEU A 137 -15.13 16.99 12.89
CA LEU A 137 -15.76 16.04 13.82
C LEU A 137 -15.39 16.27 15.29
N VAL A 138 -14.21 16.88 15.56
CA VAL A 138 -13.64 16.93 16.91
C VAL A 138 -13.44 18.36 17.38
N MET A 139 -12.76 19.19 16.58
CA MET A 139 -12.33 20.53 16.99
C MET A 139 -12.78 21.57 15.96
N GLN A 140 -13.89 22.24 16.20
CA GLN A 140 -14.41 23.29 15.29
C GLN A 140 -13.66 24.63 15.44
N HIS A 141 -12.54 24.68 16.16
CA HIS A 141 -11.77 25.88 16.39
C HIS A 141 -10.63 26.05 15.38
N ALA A 142 -10.37 27.31 14.95
CA ALA A 142 -9.34 27.61 13.96
C ALA A 142 -7.89 27.27 14.43
N ALA A 143 -7.66 27.17 15.72
CA ALA A 143 -6.35 26.84 16.31
C ALA A 143 -5.77 25.49 15.79
N ILE A 144 -6.59 24.59 15.27
CA ILE A 144 -6.13 23.32 14.69
C ILE A 144 -5.16 23.53 13.51
N TRP A 145 -5.29 24.65 12.79
CA TRP A 145 -4.41 24.99 11.68
C TRP A 145 -3.01 25.41 12.12
N GLN A 146 -2.85 25.88 13.36
CA GLN A 146 -1.54 26.22 13.91
C GLN A 146 -0.69 24.98 14.18
N ILE A 147 -1.31 23.84 14.48
CA ILE A 147 -0.64 22.56 14.71
C ILE A 147 -0.30 21.87 13.39
N PHE A 148 -1.03 22.18 12.31
CA PHE A 148 -0.93 21.48 11.03
C PHE A 148 0.48 21.47 10.43
N PRO A 149 1.25 22.58 10.37
CA PRO A 149 2.60 22.56 9.78
C PRO A 149 3.55 21.59 10.50
N LEU A 150 3.51 21.59 11.83
CA LEU A 150 4.33 20.68 12.62
C LEU A 150 3.90 19.22 12.44
N PHE A 151 2.59 18.98 12.44
CA PHE A 151 2.02 17.66 12.19
C PHE A 151 2.37 17.15 10.79
N LEU A 152 2.25 18.00 9.76
CA LEU A 152 2.63 17.70 8.39
C LEU A 152 4.12 17.33 8.29
N PHE A 153 4.99 18.12 8.93
CA PHE A 153 6.43 17.87 8.92
C PHE A 153 6.75 16.46 9.47
N PHE A 154 6.26 16.11 10.65
CA PHE A 154 6.49 14.79 11.24
C PHE A 154 5.88 13.65 10.41
N THR A 155 4.69 13.87 9.86
CA THR A 155 4.02 12.86 9.06
C THR A 155 4.75 12.60 7.74
N VAL A 156 5.24 13.65 7.06
CA VAL A 156 6.03 13.53 5.84
C VAL A 156 7.38 12.88 6.12
N PHE A 157 8.04 13.26 7.21
CA PHE A 157 9.29 12.62 7.64
C PHE A 157 9.11 11.12 7.87
N SER A 158 8.06 10.73 8.60
CA SER A 158 7.67 9.33 8.76
C SER A 158 7.33 8.67 7.41
N GLY A 159 6.67 9.39 6.50
CA GLY A 159 6.37 8.92 5.15
C GLY A 159 7.62 8.63 4.31
N ILE A 160 8.67 9.43 4.45
CA ILE A 160 9.97 9.17 3.80
C ILE A 160 10.60 7.88 4.35
N LEU A 161 10.60 7.72 5.68
CA LEU A 161 11.14 6.52 6.33
C LEU A 161 10.38 5.25 5.90
N THR A 162 9.06 5.28 5.95
CA THR A 162 8.22 4.14 5.52
C THR A 162 8.34 3.87 4.02
N GLY A 163 8.54 4.91 3.21
CA GLY A 163 8.82 4.79 1.78
C GLY A 163 10.17 4.13 1.50
N TRP A 164 11.18 4.43 2.29
CA TRP A 164 12.48 3.77 2.22
C TRP A 164 12.40 2.29 2.57
N LEU A 165 11.71 1.95 3.67
CA LEU A 165 11.45 0.56 4.04
C LEU A 165 10.65 -0.19 2.97
N ALA A 166 9.64 0.46 2.39
CA ALA A 166 8.84 -0.11 1.30
C ALA A 166 9.67 -0.33 0.03
N ALA A 167 10.62 0.55 -0.28
CA ALA A 167 11.52 0.38 -1.42
C ALA A 167 12.41 -0.87 -1.25
N GLY A 168 12.98 -1.07 -0.06
CA GLY A 168 13.75 -2.28 0.27
C GLY A 168 12.90 -3.55 0.20
N LEU A 169 11.68 -3.51 0.75
CA LEU A 169 10.74 -4.63 0.67
C LEU A 169 10.38 -4.96 -0.80
N LEU A 170 10.09 -3.95 -1.61
CA LEU A 170 9.76 -4.13 -3.02
C LEU A 170 10.89 -4.77 -3.81
N GLU A 171 12.14 -4.39 -3.53
CA GLU A 171 13.32 -4.98 -4.16
C GLU A 171 13.41 -6.48 -3.85
N GLN A 172 13.28 -6.85 -2.57
CA GLN A 172 13.30 -8.25 -2.13
C GLN A 172 12.13 -9.05 -2.75
N LEU A 173 10.91 -8.49 -2.74
CA LEU A 173 9.74 -9.16 -3.31
C LEU A 173 9.87 -9.38 -4.81
N ARG A 174 10.44 -8.45 -5.56
CA ARG A 174 10.65 -8.59 -7.01
C ARG A 174 11.67 -9.67 -7.35
N GLN A 175 12.65 -9.89 -6.49
CA GLN A 175 13.66 -10.93 -6.65
C GLN A 175 13.12 -12.32 -6.31
N HIS A 176 12.10 -12.40 -5.46
CA HIS A 176 11.55 -13.66 -4.99
C HIS A 176 10.79 -14.40 -6.13
N PRO A 177 11.03 -15.73 -6.33
CA PRO A 177 10.40 -16.50 -7.42
C PRO A 177 8.87 -16.41 -7.42
N ALA A 178 8.27 -16.25 -6.23
CA ALA A 178 6.84 -16.11 -6.07
C ALA A 178 6.26 -14.82 -6.70
N PHE A 179 7.03 -13.79 -6.97
CA PHE A 179 6.57 -12.52 -7.57
C PHE A 179 7.10 -12.31 -8.99
N ARG A 180 7.94 -13.22 -9.50
CA ARG A 180 8.32 -13.19 -10.90
C ARG A 180 7.09 -13.50 -11.74
N PRO A 181 6.83 -12.72 -12.82
CA PRO A 181 5.84 -13.13 -13.82
C PRO A 181 6.20 -14.55 -14.24
N ALA A 182 5.21 -15.46 -14.26
CA ALA A 182 5.43 -16.76 -14.87
C ALA A 182 6.01 -16.47 -16.26
N ALA A 183 7.22 -16.96 -16.51
CA ALA A 183 7.89 -16.76 -17.78
C ALA A 183 6.89 -17.17 -18.87
N ALA A 184 6.46 -16.21 -19.65
CA ALA A 184 5.58 -16.45 -20.78
C ALA A 184 6.29 -17.53 -21.62
N GLY A 185 5.72 -18.75 -21.58
CA GLY A 185 6.04 -19.85 -22.48
C GLY A 185 7.53 -20.00 -22.84
N GLN A 186 8.31 -20.70 -22.01
CA GLN A 186 9.43 -21.45 -22.54
C GLN A 186 8.84 -22.59 -23.41
N GLY A 187 8.44 -22.25 -24.65
CA GLY A 187 7.77 -23.17 -25.56
C GLY A 187 7.84 -22.73 -27.01
N ALA A 188 8.61 -21.71 -27.33
CA ALA A 188 9.03 -21.48 -28.72
C ALA A 188 10.54 -21.67 -28.78
N ARG A 189 11.00 -22.92 -28.83
CA ARG A 189 12.29 -23.22 -29.45
C ARG A 189 12.17 -22.69 -30.89
N VAL A 190 12.76 -21.54 -31.13
CA VAL A 190 13.17 -21.15 -32.46
C VAL A 190 14.18 -22.20 -32.87
N GLN A 191 13.74 -23.19 -33.67
CA GLN A 191 14.64 -24.04 -34.40
C GLN A 191 15.53 -23.12 -35.26
N PRO A 192 16.86 -23.24 -35.16
CA PRO A 192 17.70 -22.57 -36.14
C PRO A 192 17.34 -23.10 -37.50
N LEU A 193 16.92 -22.21 -38.42
CA LEU A 193 16.83 -22.48 -39.82
C LEU A 193 18.17 -23.05 -40.27
N GLN A 194 18.20 -24.37 -40.51
CA GLN A 194 19.27 -25.01 -41.27
C GLN A 194 19.14 -24.52 -42.73
N LEU A 195 19.89 -23.47 -43.03
CA LEU A 195 20.28 -23.21 -44.40
C LEU A 195 21.23 -24.34 -44.80
N LYS A 196 20.68 -25.42 -45.35
CA LYS A 196 21.44 -26.45 -46.02
C LYS A 196 21.37 -26.16 -47.53
N ASP A 197 22.53 -25.84 -48.03
CA ASP A 197 23.09 -26.05 -49.37
C ASP A 197 22.07 -26.41 -50.48
N SER A 198 21.95 -25.51 -51.45
CA SER A 198 21.87 -25.92 -52.87
C SER A 198 22.37 -24.77 -53.74
N LEU A 199 23.59 -24.99 -54.28
CA LEU A 199 24.12 -24.65 -55.61
C LEU A 199 23.57 -23.41 -56.30
#